data_cdc99849e5760046951830df4ad0a120
#
_entry.id   cdc99849e5760046951830df4ad0a120
#
_cell.length_a   1.000
_cell.length_b   1.000
_cell.length_c   1.000
_cell.angle_alpha   90.00
_cell.angle_beta   90.00
_cell.angle_gamma   90.00
#
_symmetry.space_group_name_H-M   'P 1'
#
loop_
_entity.id
_entity.type
_entity.pdbx_description
1 polymer ?
#
loop_
_entity_poly.entity_id
_entity_poly.type
_entity_poly.pdbx_seq_one_letter_code
_entity_poly.pdbx_strand_id
1 'polypeptide(L)'
;MHASGKTGKDHGEAIDAMIRELMYIELKTGYNDNGPAWIGFVMTSRTKKTVYFNDRAFQKYNGAGSNYYDIESGDEYWISGIKARGSNRHWAGSGKIMIDSRAVEQYLELTGEETLPKNLFEIVTMEDRFPVERVRQLLNTPAE
;
A
#
# COMPACT_ATOMS: atom_id res chain seq x y z
N MET A 1 -33.47 8.04 -9.39
CA MET A 1 -32.78 7.89 -9.40
C MET A 1 -32.07 6.85 -9.15
N HIS A 2 -31.68 6.28 -9.20
CA HIS A 2 -30.97 5.43 -8.94
C HIS A 2 -30.84 4.29 -9.59
N ALA A 3 -31.50 4.00 -10.47
CA ALA A 3 -31.42 2.81 -11.12
C ALA A 3 -30.18 2.62 -11.84
N SER A 4 -29.77 3.62 -12.49
CA SER A 4 -28.55 3.46 -13.23
C SER A 4 -27.45 3.07 -12.31
N GLY A 5 -27.65 3.32 -11.08
CA GLY A 5 -26.68 2.98 -10.14
C GLY A 5 -26.37 1.53 -10.09
N LYS A 6 -27.29 0.68 -10.52
CA LYS A 6 -27.00 -0.68 -10.43
C LYS A 6 -25.91 -1.12 -11.29
N THR A 7 -25.91 -0.76 -12.48
CA THR A 7 -24.89 -1.20 -13.39
C THR A 7 -23.59 -0.50 -13.19
N GLY A 8 -23.65 0.79 -13.09
CA GLY A 8 -22.46 1.50 -12.81
C GLY A 8 -21.96 1.21 -11.43
N LYS A 9 -22.88 0.71 -10.61
CA LYS A 9 -22.59 0.44 -9.30
C LYS A 9 -21.45 -0.47 -9.07
N ASP A 10 -21.27 -1.49 -9.82
CA ASP A 10 -20.18 -2.41 -9.61
C ASP A 10 -18.84 -1.73 -9.71
N HIS A 11 -18.67 -0.83 -10.66
CA HIS A 11 -17.43 -0.12 -10.77
C HIS A 11 -17.36 1.06 -9.82
N GLY A 12 -18.39 1.87 -9.83
CA GLY A 12 -18.41 3.06 -9.01
C GLY A 12 -18.32 2.74 -7.55
N GLU A 13 -19.03 1.72 -7.16
CA GLU A 13 -19.03 1.34 -5.76
C GLU A 13 -17.71 0.80 -5.32
N ALA A 14 -17.04 0.07 -6.17
CA ALA A 14 -15.74 -0.47 -5.80
C ALA A 14 -14.77 0.65 -5.50
N ILE A 15 -14.79 1.69 -6.30
CA ILE A 15 -13.92 2.83 -6.08
C ILE A 15 -14.41 3.69 -4.94
N ASP A 16 -15.71 3.98 -4.91
CA ASP A 16 -16.26 4.84 -3.87
C ASP A 16 -16.18 4.22 -2.50
N ALA A 17 -16.20 2.90 -2.42
CA ALA A 17 -16.13 2.23 -1.16
C ALA A 17 -14.71 2.06 -0.66
N MET A 18 -13.74 2.44 -1.45
CA MET A 18 -12.35 2.31 -1.03
C MET A 18 -11.99 3.35 0.00
N ILE A 19 -11.13 2.97 0.88
CA ILE A 19 -10.67 3.81 1.97
C ILE A 19 -9.24 4.22 1.70
N ARG A 20 -8.98 5.50 1.86
CA ARG A 20 -7.63 6.03 1.69
C ARG A 20 -6.96 6.09 3.05
N GLU A 21 -5.81 5.46 3.17
CA GLU A 21 -5.08 5.41 4.43
C GLU A 21 -3.61 5.61 4.23
N LEU A 22 -2.97 6.17 5.25
CA LEU A 22 -1.52 6.28 5.26
C LEU A 22 -0.96 4.99 5.85
N MET A 23 -0.12 4.29 5.08
CA MET A 23 0.38 3.00 5.51
C MET A 23 1.86 2.85 5.22
N TYR A 24 2.45 1.85 5.84
CA TYR A 24 3.83 1.44 5.63
C TYR A 24 3.82 0.21 4.73
N ILE A 25 4.60 0.25 3.67
CA ILE A 25 4.66 -0.82 2.68
C ILE A 25 6.11 -1.26 2.53
N GLU A 26 6.38 -2.54 2.69
CA GLU A 26 7.74 -3.06 2.56
C GLU A 26 7.77 -4.29 1.68
N LEU A 27 8.64 -4.27 0.67
CA LEU A 27 8.85 -5.43 -0.18
C LEU A 27 9.69 -6.43 0.60
N LYS A 28 9.17 -7.66 0.74
CA LYS A 28 9.88 -8.72 1.43
C LYS A 28 10.61 -9.57 0.43
N THR A 29 11.91 -9.47 0.43
CA THR A 29 12.71 -10.21 -0.53
C THR A 29 12.84 -11.67 -0.17
N GLY A 30 12.47 -12.02 1.04
CA GLY A 30 12.57 -13.39 1.48
C GLY A 30 13.96 -13.77 1.96
N TYR A 31 14.91 -12.90 1.78
CA TYR A 31 16.27 -13.16 2.18
C TYR A 31 16.87 -11.85 2.67
N ASN A 32 17.17 -11.71 3.92
CA ASN A 32 17.77 -10.53 4.53
C ASN A 32 16.83 -9.35 4.75
N ASP A 33 15.62 -9.42 4.26
CA ASP A 33 14.65 -8.32 4.44
C ASP A 33 15.22 -6.96 4.04
N ASN A 34 15.92 -6.93 2.93
CA ASN A 34 16.54 -5.70 2.47
C ASN A 34 15.78 -5.02 1.35
N GLY A 35 14.55 -5.38 1.15
CA GLY A 35 13.76 -4.76 0.11
C GLY A 35 13.43 -3.32 0.44
N PRO A 36 13.02 -2.55 -0.56
CA PRO A 36 12.64 -1.18 -0.33
C PRO A 36 11.37 -1.06 0.50
N ALA A 37 11.23 0.08 1.15
CA ALA A 37 10.05 0.34 1.97
C ALA A 37 9.55 1.74 1.69
N TRP A 38 8.25 1.92 1.86
CA TRP A 38 7.59 3.19 1.57
C TRP A 38 6.60 3.54 2.65
N ILE A 39 6.34 4.83 2.78
CA ILE A 39 5.23 5.34 3.56
C ILE A 39 4.43 6.23 2.62
N GLY A 40 3.18 5.88 2.41
CA GLY A 40 2.36 6.64 1.49
C GLY A 40 0.90 6.30 1.64
N PHE A 41 0.09 6.94 0.82
CA PHE A 41 -1.35 6.74 0.88
C PHE A 41 -1.74 5.58 -0.02
N VAL A 42 -2.49 4.66 0.54
CA VAL A 42 -3.01 3.52 -0.21
C VAL A 42 -4.53 3.66 -0.33
N MET A 43 -5.09 2.94 -1.28
CA MET A 43 -6.53 2.79 -1.36
C MET A 43 -6.84 1.33 -1.08
N THR A 44 -7.73 1.08 -0.14
CA THR A 44 -8.06 -0.29 0.22
C THR A 44 -9.54 -0.55 0.07
N SER A 45 -9.88 -1.80 -0.20
CA SER A 45 -11.27 -2.23 -0.10
C SER A 45 -11.65 -2.22 1.37
N ARG A 46 -12.95 -2.26 1.65
CA ARG A 46 -13.42 -2.26 3.02
C ARG A 46 -12.84 -3.38 3.84
N THR A 47 -12.72 -4.54 3.25
CA THR A 47 -12.20 -5.70 3.96
C THR A 47 -10.68 -5.74 3.93
N LYS A 48 -10.06 -4.81 3.21
CA LYS A 48 -8.62 -4.75 3.05
C LYS A 48 -8.03 -5.99 2.39
N LYS A 49 -8.84 -6.68 1.63
CA LYS A 49 -8.35 -7.82 0.86
C LYS A 49 -7.47 -7.35 -0.29
N THR A 50 -7.80 -6.19 -0.85
CA THR A 50 -7.02 -5.62 -1.94
C THR A 50 -6.57 -4.24 -1.56
N VAL A 51 -5.29 -3.97 -1.76
CA VAL A 51 -4.68 -2.69 -1.46
C VAL A 51 -4.01 -2.19 -2.73
N TYR A 52 -4.26 -0.93 -3.06
CA TYR A 52 -3.64 -0.29 -4.22
C TYR A 52 -2.66 0.76 -3.75
N PHE A 53 -1.46 0.74 -4.31
CA PHE A 53 -0.42 1.70 -3.94
C PHE A 53 0.53 1.92 -5.10
N ASN A 54 0.66 3.17 -5.51
CA ASN A 54 1.68 3.58 -6.48
C ASN A 54 1.72 2.70 -7.74
N ASP A 55 0.56 2.55 -8.37
CA ASP A 55 0.38 1.78 -9.61
C ASP A 55 0.57 0.28 -9.42
N ARG A 56 0.40 -0.20 -8.20
CA ARG A 56 0.45 -1.63 -7.90
C ARG A 56 -0.79 -2.03 -7.15
N ALA A 57 -1.09 -3.30 -7.17
CA ALA A 57 -2.21 -3.84 -6.44
C ALA A 57 -1.77 -5.08 -5.69
N PHE A 58 -2.18 -5.19 -4.45
CA PHE A 58 -1.78 -6.27 -3.57
C PHE A 58 -2.98 -7.02 -3.05
N GLN A 59 -2.84 -8.32 -2.96
CA GLN A 59 -3.89 -9.18 -2.44
C GLN A 59 -3.45 -9.75 -1.10
N LYS A 60 -4.37 -9.73 -0.14
CA LYS A 60 -4.06 -10.22 1.19
C LYS A 60 -3.93 -11.72 1.23
N TYR A 61 -2.96 -12.20 1.99
CA TYR A 61 -2.81 -13.62 2.23
C TYR A 61 -1.94 -13.81 3.46
N ASN A 62 -1.85 -15.05 3.94
CA ASN A 62 -1.06 -15.36 5.11
C ASN A 62 0.29 -15.92 4.67
N GLY A 63 1.31 -15.11 4.80
CA GLY A 63 2.65 -15.52 4.45
C GLY A 63 3.56 -15.51 5.66
N ALA A 64 4.70 -16.15 5.53
CA ALA A 64 5.68 -16.15 6.59
C ALA A 64 6.46 -14.84 6.52
N GLY A 65 6.07 -13.86 7.33
CA GLY A 65 6.74 -12.58 7.31
C GLY A 65 6.19 -11.60 6.29
N SER A 66 5.12 -11.97 5.58
CA SER A 66 4.46 -11.09 4.65
C SER A 66 2.96 -11.26 4.81
N ASN A 67 2.19 -10.23 4.44
CA ASN A 67 0.75 -10.32 4.58
C ASN A 67 0.01 -9.93 3.31
N TYR A 68 0.75 -9.61 2.26
CA TYR A 68 0.19 -9.28 0.96
C TYR A 68 1.14 -9.74 -0.13
N TYR A 69 0.63 -9.90 -1.34
CA TYR A 69 1.49 -10.13 -2.49
C TYR A 69 1.00 -9.27 -3.65
N ASP A 70 1.94 -8.85 -4.48
CA ASP A 70 1.64 -8.07 -5.67
C ASP A 70 0.91 -8.99 -6.66
N ILE A 71 -0.28 -8.58 -7.07
CA ILE A 71 -1.10 -9.42 -7.93
C ILE A 71 -0.43 -9.70 -9.27
N GLU A 72 0.33 -8.75 -9.77
CA GLU A 72 0.95 -8.89 -11.07
C GLU A 72 2.30 -9.58 -11.02
N SER A 73 3.12 -9.25 -10.04
CA SER A 73 4.47 -9.82 -9.98
C SER A 73 4.60 -11.03 -9.07
N GLY A 74 3.69 -11.15 -8.12
CA GLY A 74 3.79 -12.23 -7.15
C GLY A 74 4.74 -11.93 -6.01
N ASP A 75 5.39 -10.79 -6.02
CA ASP A 75 6.31 -10.46 -4.94
C ASP A 75 5.56 -10.27 -3.64
N GLU A 76 6.19 -10.65 -2.54
CA GLU A 76 5.57 -10.60 -1.23
C GLU A 76 5.88 -9.28 -0.56
N TYR A 77 4.88 -8.76 0.16
CA TYR A 77 4.98 -7.47 0.82
C TYR A 77 4.43 -7.54 2.23
N TRP A 78 4.91 -6.64 3.06
CA TRP A 78 4.31 -6.40 4.37
C TRP A 78 3.69 -5.01 4.32
N ILE A 79 2.41 -4.92 4.59
CA ILE A 79 1.68 -3.65 4.60
C ILE A 79 0.97 -3.52 5.94
N SER A 80 1.21 -2.41 6.62
CA SER A 80 0.64 -2.21 7.94
C SER A 80 0.41 -0.73 8.20
N GLY A 81 -0.32 -0.44 9.26
CA GLY A 81 -0.52 0.94 9.68
C GLY A 81 0.77 1.55 10.20
N ILE A 82 0.79 2.87 10.31
CA ILE A 82 1.95 3.57 10.81
C ILE A 82 2.02 3.40 12.32
N LYS A 83 3.20 3.08 12.81
CA LYS A 83 3.42 2.95 14.24
C LYS A 83 3.64 4.32 14.83
N ALA A 84 2.91 4.61 15.88
CA ALA A 84 3.07 5.88 16.56
C ALA A 84 4.38 5.92 17.33
N ARG A 85 4.89 4.76 17.71
CA ARG A 85 6.13 4.70 18.46
C ARG A 85 7.00 3.60 17.88
N GLY A 86 8.30 3.76 18.03
CA GLY A 86 9.25 2.79 17.55
C GLY A 86 9.45 2.93 16.07
N SER A 87 10.02 1.90 15.47
CA SER A 87 10.37 1.93 14.08
C SER A 87 9.35 1.18 13.25
N ASN A 88 8.98 1.76 12.12
CA ASN A 88 8.10 1.09 11.18
C ASN A 88 8.88 0.07 10.38
N ARG A 89 10.11 0.40 10.04
CA ARG A 89 10.93 -0.50 9.26
C ARG A 89 11.65 -1.46 10.16
N HIS A 90 11.66 -2.71 9.77
CA HIS A 90 12.42 -3.71 10.47
C HIS A 90 13.87 -3.27 10.49
N TRP A 91 14.49 -3.36 11.61
CA TRP A 91 15.86 -2.94 11.74
C TRP A 91 16.79 -3.67 10.78
N ALA A 92 16.37 -4.79 10.28
CA ALA A 92 17.20 -5.52 9.34
C ALA A 92 17.34 -4.82 8.01
N GLY A 93 16.40 -3.96 7.66
CA GLY A 93 16.49 -3.22 6.42
C GLY A 93 17.51 -2.12 6.53
N SER A 94 18.38 -2.01 5.55
CA SER A 94 19.43 -1.02 5.60
C SER A 94 19.15 0.23 4.78
N GLY A 95 18.15 0.21 3.95
CA GLY A 95 17.86 1.36 3.11
C GLY A 95 16.95 2.35 3.79
N LYS A 96 16.88 3.54 3.20
CA LYS A 96 15.98 4.54 3.70
C LYS A 96 14.55 4.20 3.34
N ILE A 97 13.61 4.68 4.15
CA ILE A 97 12.20 4.55 3.84
C ILE A 97 11.83 5.69 2.91
N MET A 98 11.20 5.39 1.79
CA MET A 98 10.75 6.41 0.85
C MET A 98 9.38 6.88 1.29
N ILE A 99 9.28 8.15 1.65
CA ILE A 99 8.01 8.69 2.13
C ILE A 99 7.44 9.66 1.10
N ASP A 100 6.15 9.52 0.83
CA ASP A 100 5.44 10.40 -0.08
C ASP A 100 5.50 11.83 0.48
N SER A 101 5.90 12.77 -0.35
CA SER A 101 6.01 14.17 0.09
C SER A 101 4.71 14.69 0.67
N ARG A 102 3.56 14.19 0.18
CA ARG A 102 2.26 14.61 0.68
C ARG A 102 1.93 14.02 2.04
N ALA A 103 2.65 13.00 2.46
CA ALA A 103 2.38 12.31 3.70
C ALA A 103 3.26 12.75 4.87
N VAL A 104 4.26 13.56 4.59
CA VAL A 104 5.24 13.92 5.63
C VAL A 104 4.57 14.55 6.83
N GLU A 105 3.72 15.53 6.59
CA GLU A 105 3.08 16.24 7.70
C GLU A 105 2.23 15.31 8.56
N GLN A 106 1.43 14.49 7.93
CA GLN A 106 0.57 13.57 8.65
C GLN A 106 1.40 12.53 9.41
N TYR A 107 2.49 12.07 8.80
CA TYR A 107 3.37 11.13 9.45
C TYR A 107 3.99 11.72 10.72
N LEU A 108 4.44 12.97 10.61
CA LEU A 108 5.03 13.62 11.77
C LEU A 108 4.01 13.81 12.88
N GLU A 109 2.78 14.14 12.52
CA GLU A 109 1.71 14.27 13.50
C GLU A 109 1.44 12.95 14.20
N LEU A 110 1.36 11.88 13.43
CA LEU A 110 1.05 10.58 14.00
C LEU A 110 2.15 10.08 14.93
N THR A 111 3.39 10.36 14.60
CA THR A 111 4.51 9.84 15.39
C THR A 111 4.98 10.79 16.47
N GLY A 112 4.52 12.04 16.42
CA GLY A 112 4.97 13.04 17.40
C GLY A 112 6.36 13.57 17.12
N GLU A 113 6.93 13.26 15.98
CA GLU A 113 8.24 13.74 15.61
C GLU A 113 8.15 15.14 15.03
N GLU A 114 9.16 15.94 15.23
CA GLU A 114 9.18 17.29 14.67
C GLU A 114 9.71 17.33 13.26
N THR A 115 10.68 16.48 12.97
CA THR A 115 11.28 16.43 11.65
C THR A 115 11.60 15.00 11.30
N LEU A 116 11.78 14.74 10.01
CA LEU A 116 12.21 13.42 9.55
C LEU A 116 13.73 13.32 9.63
N PRO A 117 14.25 12.26 10.25
CA PRO A 117 15.69 12.04 10.21
C PRO A 117 16.13 11.77 8.77
N LYS A 118 17.02 12.59 8.26
CA LYS A 118 17.45 12.48 6.86
C LYS A 118 18.19 11.19 6.55
N ASN A 119 18.78 10.61 7.55
CA ASN A 119 19.49 9.35 7.33
C ASN A 119 18.57 8.14 7.27
N LEU A 120 17.30 8.32 7.65
CA LEU A 120 16.34 7.21 7.67
C LEU A 120 15.27 7.33 6.61
N PHE A 121 15.07 8.51 6.06
CA PHE A 121 13.98 8.77 5.11
C PHE A 121 14.46 9.47 3.87
N GLU A 122 13.79 9.16 2.78
CA GLU A 122 13.97 9.88 1.53
C GLU A 122 12.60 10.35 1.09
N ILE A 123 12.43 11.65 0.90
CA ILE A 123 11.14 12.21 0.48
C ILE A 123 11.03 12.07 -1.02
N VAL A 124 9.96 11.44 -1.48
CA VAL A 124 9.76 11.18 -2.90
C VAL A 124 8.38 11.66 -3.32
N THR A 125 8.19 11.82 -4.62
CA THR A 125 6.88 12.15 -5.18
C THR A 125 6.27 10.87 -5.70
N MET A 126 5.06 10.58 -5.26
CA MET A 126 4.35 9.39 -5.69
C MET A 126 3.08 9.77 -6.42
N GLU A 127 2.61 8.88 -7.26
CA GLU A 127 1.40 9.10 -8.02
C GLU A 127 0.29 8.22 -7.48
N ASP A 128 -0.92 8.77 -7.47
CA ASP A 128 -2.08 8.02 -7.04
C ASP A 128 -2.64 7.27 -8.25
N ARG A 129 -1.96 6.20 -8.62
CA ARG A 129 -2.42 5.35 -9.70
C ARG A 129 -2.94 4.06 -9.11
N PHE A 130 -4.18 3.75 -9.45
CA PHE A 130 -4.82 2.56 -8.91
C PHE A 130 -5.28 1.71 -10.09
N PRO A 131 -4.54 0.64 -10.40
CA PRO A 131 -4.80 -0.15 -11.61
C PRO A 131 -6.01 -1.06 -11.45
N VAL A 132 -7.15 -0.48 -11.17
CA VAL A 132 -8.36 -1.23 -10.88
C VAL A 132 -8.81 -2.08 -12.06
N GLU A 133 -8.83 -1.49 -13.26
CA GLU A 133 -9.24 -2.23 -14.43
C GLU A 133 -8.28 -3.35 -14.79
N ARG A 134 -7.00 -3.04 -14.72
CA ARG A 134 -5.99 -4.02 -15.04
C ARG A 134 -6.08 -5.21 -14.11
N VAL A 135 -6.27 -4.94 -12.84
CA VAL A 135 -6.37 -5.97 -11.83
C VAL A 135 -7.66 -6.77 -11.98
N ARG A 136 -8.75 -6.08 -12.29
CA ARG A 136 -10.02 -6.77 -12.47
C ARG A 136 -9.93 -7.77 -13.61
N GLN A 137 -9.25 -7.39 -14.68
CA GLN A 137 -9.08 -8.29 -15.79
C GLN A 137 -8.26 -9.52 -15.39
N LEU A 138 -7.23 -9.31 -14.61
CA LEU A 138 -6.41 -10.43 -14.15
C LEU A 138 -7.20 -11.38 -13.27
N LEU A 139 -7.97 -10.84 -12.35
CA LEU A 139 -8.72 -11.66 -11.41
C LEU A 139 -9.90 -12.37 -12.04
N ASN A 140 -10.44 -11.79 -13.11
CA ASN A 140 -11.60 -12.37 -13.77
C ASN A 140 -11.26 -13.22 -14.97
N THR A 141 -9.99 -13.32 -15.31
CA THR A 141 -9.60 -14.14 -16.44
C THR A 141 -9.77 -15.61 -16.08
N PRO A 142 -10.48 -16.38 -16.91
CA PRO A 142 -10.67 -17.78 -16.59
C PRO A 142 -9.34 -18.51 -16.60
N ALA A 143 -9.22 -19.46 -15.70
CA ALA A 143 -8.03 -20.28 -15.66
C ALA A 143 -8.00 -21.15 -16.90
N GLU A 144 -6.91 -21.20 -17.56
CA GLU A 144 -6.83 -21.99 -18.78
C GLU A 144 -6.08 -23.27 -18.60
#